data_4f86cd8f942aeb04390719da6e39af80
#
_entry.id   4f86cd8f942aeb04390719da6e39af80
#
_cell.length_a   1.000
_cell.length_b   1.000
_cell.length_c   1.000
_cell.angle_alpha   90.00
_cell.angle_beta   90.00
_cell.angle_gamma   90.00
#
_symmetry.space_group_name_H-M   'P 1'
#
loop_
_entity.id
_entity.type
_entity.pdbx_description
1 polymer ?
#
loop_
_entity_poly.entity_id
_entity_poly.type
_entity_poly.pdbx_seq_one_letter_code
_entity_poly.pdbx_strand_id
1 'polypeptide(L)'
;MLIRRMTMQDIPEVVEIEKQCFSLPWSEKSFEDSLTREDTIFLVCETAGDAEESVAIDCVAGYMGLYLSFDEASVTNVAVSPDFRKKGYGEALVTAAKDAAKAAGAESIFLEVRQSNKPARSLYKKLGFEELGIRKKFYEHPVEDAIIMKVGI
;
A
#
# COMPACT_ATOMS: atom_id res chain seq x y z
N MET A 1 -13.60 -8.09 6.14
CA MET A 1 -12.21 -7.94 5.62
C MET A 1 -11.22 -8.36 6.69
N LEU A 2 -10.09 -8.89 6.27
CA LEU A 2 -9.00 -9.33 7.15
C LEU A 2 -7.69 -8.74 6.66
N ILE A 3 -6.96 -8.06 7.55
CA ILE A 3 -5.60 -7.55 7.26
C ILE A 3 -4.60 -8.47 7.98
N ARG A 4 -3.60 -8.94 7.25
CA ARG A 4 -2.55 -9.81 7.77
C ARG A 4 -1.24 -9.59 7.05
N ARG A 5 -0.15 -10.18 7.56
CA ARG A 5 1.14 -10.17 6.87
C ARG A 5 1.04 -10.93 5.54
N MET A 6 1.67 -10.36 4.51
CA MET A 6 1.82 -11.02 3.21
C MET A 6 2.75 -12.23 3.35
N THR A 7 2.41 -13.30 2.66
CA THR A 7 3.23 -14.50 2.53
C THR A 7 3.65 -14.73 1.09
N MET A 8 4.58 -15.63 0.85
CA MET A 8 5.00 -16.00 -0.52
C MET A 8 3.83 -16.52 -1.35
N GLN A 9 2.83 -17.15 -0.72
CA GLN A 9 1.65 -17.67 -1.40
C GLN A 9 0.73 -16.56 -1.93
N ASP A 10 0.82 -15.35 -1.40
CA ASP A 10 0.02 -14.21 -1.85
C ASP A 10 0.59 -13.54 -3.10
N ILE A 11 1.86 -13.76 -3.41
CA ILE A 11 2.57 -13.03 -4.47
C ILE A 11 1.88 -13.12 -5.83
N PRO A 12 1.38 -14.27 -6.31
CA PRO A 12 0.69 -14.31 -7.61
C PRO A 12 -0.49 -13.34 -7.71
N GLU A 13 -1.34 -13.26 -6.69
CA GLU A 13 -2.48 -12.33 -6.65
C GLU A 13 -2.00 -10.87 -6.53
N VAL A 14 -1.00 -10.62 -5.69
CA VAL A 14 -0.41 -9.28 -5.51
C VAL A 14 0.21 -8.76 -6.80
N VAL A 15 0.94 -9.60 -7.54
CA VAL A 15 1.54 -9.24 -8.83
C VAL A 15 0.46 -8.85 -9.85
N GLU A 16 -0.67 -9.55 -9.88
CA GLU A 16 -1.77 -9.19 -10.78
C GLU A 16 -2.37 -7.82 -10.43
N ILE A 17 -2.55 -7.52 -9.15
CA ILE A 17 -3.01 -6.20 -8.69
C ILE A 17 -2.00 -5.12 -9.07
N GLU A 18 -0.71 -5.37 -8.86
CA GLU A 18 0.39 -4.45 -9.21
C GLU A 18 0.35 -4.11 -10.71
N LYS A 19 0.20 -5.10 -11.57
CA LYS A 19 0.11 -4.93 -13.03
C LYS A 19 -1.11 -4.11 -13.44
N GLN A 20 -2.23 -4.26 -12.75
CA GLN A 20 -3.45 -3.52 -13.04
C GLN A 20 -3.37 -2.05 -12.61
N CYS A 21 -2.57 -1.74 -11.60
CA CYS A 21 -2.53 -0.42 -10.96
C CYS A 21 -1.35 0.45 -11.39
N PHE A 22 -0.25 -0.14 -11.86
CA PHE A 22 1.00 0.58 -12.15
C PHE A 22 1.52 0.32 -13.55
N SER A 23 2.01 1.38 -14.19
CA SER A 23 2.62 1.32 -15.52
C SER A 23 3.99 0.65 -15.51
N LEU A 24 4.72 0.73 -14.40
CA LEU A 24 6.00 0.05 -14.16
C LEU A 24 5.86 -0.86 -12.94
N PRO A 25 5.18 -2.01 -13.08
CA PRO A 25 4.89 -2.87 -11.94
C PRO A 25 6.14 -3.57 -11.42
N TRP A 26 6.17 -3.85 -10.12
CA TRP A 26 7.16 -4.73 -9.52
C TRP A 26 7.01 -6.15 -10.08
N SER A 27 8.14 -6.84 -10.23
CA SER A 27 8.17 -8.25 -10.61
C SER A 27 7.85 -9.15 -9.40
N GLU A 28 7.50 -10.40 -9.69
CA GLU A 28 7.35 -11.44 -8.67
C GLU A 28 8.60 -11.56 -7.81
N LYS A 29 9.79 -11.55 -8.44
CA LYS A 29 11.07 -11.62 -7.73
C LYS A 29 11.28 -10.44 -6.78
N SER A 30 10.87 -9.22 -7.17
CA SER A 30 10.98 -8.05 -6.30
C SER A 30 10.17 -8.22 -5.01
N PHE A 31 8.98 -8.78 -5.11
CA PHE A 31 8.17 -9.09 -3.93
C PHE A 31 8.80 -10.20 -3.08
N GLU A 32 9.28 -11.27 -3.70
CA GLU A 32 9.97 -12.36 -2.99
C GLU A 32 11.17 -11.85 -2.21
N ASP A 33 12.04 -11.07 -2.85
CA ASP A 33 13.23 -10.49 -2.22
C ASP A 33 12.86 -9.56 -1.07
N SER A 34 11.81 -8.76 -1.24
CA SER A 34 11.34 -7.83 -0.19
C SER A 34 10.79 -8.56 1.02
N LEU A 35 10.05 -9.66 0.84
CA LEU A 35 9.50 -10.45 1.94
C LEU A 35 10.56 -11.12 2.81
N THR A 36 11.76 -11.34 2.28
CA THR A 36 12.87 -11.95 3.03
C THR A 36 13.70 -10.94 3.81
N ARG A 37 13.45 -9.63 3.63
CA ARG A 37 14.18 -8.57 4.33
C ARG A 37 13.60 -8.32 5.71
N GLU A 38 14.49 -7.99 6.67
CA GLU A 38 14.09 -7.66 8.04
C GLU A 38 13.58 -6.21 8.17
N ASP A 39 13.94 -5.34 7.22
CA ASP A 39 13.61 -3.92 7.24
C ASP A 39 12.34 -3.57 6.42
N THR A 40 11.51 -4.55 6.12
CA THR A 40 10.27 -4.37 5.40
C THR A 40 9.06 -4.92 6.15
N ILE A 41 7.90 -4.33 5.90
CA ILE A 41 6.60 -4.83 6.35
C ILE A 41 5.68 -4.86 5.13
N PHE A 42 5.14 -6.04 4.81
CA PHE A 42 4.14 -6.17 3.76
C PHE A 42 2.85 -6.74 4.32
N LEU A 43 1.75 -6.08 4.02
CA LEU A 43 0.40 -6.45 4.46
C LEU A 43 -0.49 -6.73 3.25
N VAL A 44 -1.41 -7.67 3.41
CA VAL A 44 -2.49 -7.92 2.45
C VAL A 44 -3.83 -7.74 3.14
N CYS A 45 -4.83 -7.36 2.35
CA CYS A 45 -6.21 -7.28 2.77
C CYS A 45 -7.01 -8.33 2.02
N GLU A 46 -7.62 -9.25 2.76
CA GLU A 46 -8.49 -10.29 2.21
C GLU A 46 -9.97 -9.90 2.31
N THR A 47 -10.75 -10.40 1.38
CA THR A 47 -12.22 -10.19 1.33
C THR A 47 -12.98 -11.04 2.32
N ALA A 48 -12.32 -11.82 3.15
CA ALA A 48 -12.94 -12.77 4.09
C ALA A 48 -14.17 -12.18 4.81
N GLY A 49 -15.30 -12.84 4.66
CA GLY A 49 -16.54 -12.49 5.33
C GLY A 49 -17.32 -11.32 4.73
N ASP A 50 -16.89 -10.75 3.62
CA ASP A 50 -17.53 -9.57 3.02
C ASP A 50 -18.56 -9.92 1.92
N ALA A 51 -18.84 -11.21 1.69
CA ALA A 51 -19.73 -11.62 0.63
C ALA A 51 -21.17 -11.82 1.10
N GLU A 52 -22.07 -11.04 0.56
CA GLU A 52 -23.51 -11.23 0.74
C GLU A 52 -24.11 -12.38 -0.10
N GLU A 53 -23.37 -12.99 -1.02
CA GLU A 53 -23.89 -14.10 -1.84
C GLU A 53 -22.87 -15.20 -2.11
N SER A 54 -23.31 -16.41 -1.85
CA SER A 54 -22.86 -17.74 -2.30
C SER A 54 -21.61 -17.80 -3.21
N VAL A 55 -20.53 -18.40 -2.68
CA VAL A 55 -19.26 -18.69 -3.36
C VAL A 55 -18.27 -17.52 -3.36
N ALA A 56 -18.10 -16.85 -2.24
CA ALA A 56 -16.95 -15.97 -2.08
C ALA A 56 -15.72 -16.83 -1.78
N ILE A 57 -14.90 -16.99 -2.77
CA ILE A 57 -13.52 -17.42 -2.56
C ILE A 57 -12.83 -16.20 -1.93
N ASP A 58 -12.35 -16.34 -0.70
CA ASP A 58 -11.54 -15.30 -0.07
C ASP A 58 -10.36 -14.99 -1.00
N CYS A 59 -10.22 -13.75 -1.36
CA CYS A 59 -9.14 -13.31 -2.25
C CYS A 59 -8.46 -12.05 -1.71
N VAL A 60 -7.25 -11.78 -2.20
CA VAL A 60 -6.52 -10.56 -1.86
C VAL A 60 -7.17 -9.39 -2.62
N ALA A 61 -7.69 -8.43 -1.86
CA ALA A 61 -8.30 -7.21 -2.41
C ALA A 61 -7.27 -6.09 -2.60
N GLY A 62 -6.21 -6.10 -1.81
CA GLY A 62 -5.19 -5.06 -1.85
C GLY A 62 -3.98 -5.43 -0.99
N TYR A 63 -2.95 -4.61 -1.08
CA TYR A 63 -1.71 -4.81 -0.33
C TYR A 63 -1.01 -3.48 -0.09
N MET A 64 -0.09 -3.48 0.87
CA MET A 64 0.75 -2.33 1.19
C MET A 64 2.11 -2.80 1.67
N GLY A 65 3.16 -2.15 1.18
CA GLY A 65 4.54 -2.40 1.61
C GLY A 65 5.14 -1.17 2.27
N LEU A 66 5.95 -1.41 3.30
CA LEU A 66 6.72 -0.40 4.02
C LEU A 66 8.18 -0.82 4.08
N TYR A 67 9.06 0.17 3.96
CA TYR A 67 10.49 0.05 4.25
C TYR A 67 10.80 0.84 5.52
N LEU A 68 11.52 0.20 6.45
CA LEU A 68 11.89 0.79 7.73
C LEU A 68 13.33 1.26 7.71
N SER A 69 13.56 2.52 8.10
CA SER A 69 14.90 3.09 8.25
C SER A 69 14.93 3.93 9.51
N PHE A 70 15.62 3.45 10.56
CA PHE A 70 15.64 4.06 11.88
C PHE A 70 14.22 4.23 12.45
N ASP A 71 13.79 5.45 12.71
CA ASP A 71 12.47 5.80 13.24
C ASP A 71 11.45 6.19 12.16
N GLU A 72 11.78 5.94 10.88
CA GLU A 72 10.93 6.28 9.74
C GLU A 72 10.50 5.03 8.98
N ALA A 73 9.25 5.03 8.54
CA ALA A 73 8.75 4.07 7.57
C ALA A 73 8.42 4.81 6.27
N SER A 74 8.73 4.18 5.14
CA SER A 74 8.39 4.71 3.81
C SER A 74 7.50 3.71 3.09
N VAL A 75 6.40 4.17 2.51
CA VAL A 75 5.55 3.32 1.68
C VAL A 75 6.30 3.02 0.38
N THR A 76 6.53 1.73 0.12
CA THR A 76 7.17 1.28 -1.12
C THR A 76 6.14 1.16 -2.23
N ASN A 77 5.00 0.55 -1.91
CA ASN A 77 3.87 0.43 -2.82
C ASN A 77 2.58 0.16 -2.03
N VAL A 78 1.48 0.55 -2.58
CA VAL A 78 0.14 0.29 -2.06
C VAL A 78 -0.84 0.28 -3.21
N ALA A 79 -1.70 -0.72 -3.25
CA ALA A 79 -2.76 -0.78 -4.25
C ALA A 79 -3.95 -1.58 -3.77
N VAL A 80 -5.13 -1.18 -4.23
CA VAL A 80 -6.38 -1.94 -4.09
C VAL A 80 -6.82 -2.33 -5.49
N SER A 81 -7.19 -3.60 -5.68
CA SER A 81 -7.72 -4.09 -6.94
C SER A 81 -8.88 -3.20 -7.40
N PRO A 82 -8.95 -2.87 -8.70
CA PRO A 82 -10.04 -2.06 -9.23
C PRO A 82 -11.45 -2.55 -8.87
N ASP A 83 -11.62 -3.87 -8.75
CA ASP A 83 -12.90 -4.49 -8.40
C ASP A 83 -13.33 -4.24 -6.95
N PHE A 84 -12.39 -3.86 -6.09
CA PHE A 84 -12.61 -3.68 -4.66
C PHE A 84 -12.43 -2.24 -4.17
N ARG A 85 -12.35 -1.27 -5.08
CA ARG A 85 -12.21 0.14 -4.73
C ARG A 85 -13.50 0.70 -4.12
N LYS A 86 -13.37 1.79 -3.35
CA LYS A 86 -14.47 2.50 -2.67
C LYS A 86 -15.23 1.64 -1.64
N LYS A 87 -14.59 0.63 -1.09
CA LYS A 87 -15.16 -0.28 -0.07
C LYS A 87 -14.41 -0.23 1.25
N GLY A 88 -13.47 0.69 1.42
CA GLY A 88 -12.72 0.87 2.66
C GLY A 88 -11.45 0.03 2.82
N TYR A 89 -11.06 -0.75 1.82
CA TYR A 89 -9.85 -1.59 1.90
C TYR A 89 -8.57 -0.77 2.03
N GLY A 90 -8.45 0.32 1.26
CA GLY A 90 -7.30 1.20 1.33
C GLY A 90 -7.13 1.86 2.70
N GLU A 91 -8.22 2.34 3.28
CA GLU A 91 -8.23 2.90 4.63
C GLU A 91 -7.81 1.86 5.69
N ALA A 92 -8.33 0.65 5.59
CA ALA A 92 -7.99 -0.44 6.49
C ALA A 92 -6.50 -0.82 6.38
N LEU A 93 -5.96 -0.89 5.17
CA LEU A 93 -4.54 -1.18 4.94
C LEU A 93 -3.64 -0.10 5.57
N VAL A 94 -3.92 1.17 5.32
CA VAL A 94 -3.11 2.27 5.87
C VAL A 94 -3.20 2.32 7.39
N THR A 95 -4.36 2.10 7.96
CA THR A 95 -4.54 2.05 9.42
C THR A 95 -3.73 0.91 10.03
N ALA A 96 -3.81 -0.29 9.46
CA ALA A 96 -3.01 -1.43 9.90
C ALA A 96 -1.50 -1.20 9.72
N ALA A 97 -1.10 -0.54 8.63
CA ALA A 97 0.30 -0.18 8.40
C ALA A 97 0.83 0.79 9.45
N LYS A 98 0.05 1.76 9.88
CA LYS A 98 0.41 2.67 10.98
C LYS A 98 0.68 1.89 12.26
N ASP A 99 -0.19 0.96 12.62
CA ASP A 99 -0.03 0.14 13.82
C ASP A 99 1.20 -0.75 13.72
N ALA A 100 1.41 -1.40 12.58
CA ALA A 100 2.58 -2.27 12.34
C ALA A 100 3.89 -1.49 12.37
N ALA A 101 3.94 -0.32 11.74
CA ALA A 101 5.12 0.55 11.74
C ALA A 101 5.45 1.04 13.14
N LYS A 102 4.45 1.47 13.90
CA LYS A 102 4.62 1.90 15.29
C LYS A 102 5.15 0.78 16.17
N ALA A 103 4.61 -0.42 16.05
CA ALA A 103 5.08 -1.61 16.77
C ALA A 103 6.53 -1.96 16.43
N ALA A 104 6.99 -1.64 15.22
CA ALA A 104 8.37 -1.84 14.77
C ALA A 104 9.32 -0.69 15.15
N GLY A 105 8.84 0.34 15.87
CA GLY A 105 9.64 1.46 16.36
C GLY A 105 9.64 2.69 15.47
N ALA A 106 8.86 2.73 14.40
CA ALA A 106 8.74 3.93 13.58
C ALA A 106 7.91 5.01 14.28
N GLU A 107 8.30 6.26 14.09
CA GLU A 107 7.63 7.45 14.63
C GLU A 107 6.88 8.22 13.55
N SER A 108 7.14 7.90 12.28
CA SER A 108 6.49 8.56 11.14
C SER A 108 6.45 7.64 9.92
N ILE A 109 5.49 7.92 9.03
CA ILE A 109 5.38 7.27 7.73
C ILE A 109 5.39 8.34 6.63
N PHE A 110 6.23 8.11 5.61
CA PHE A 110 6.33 8.93 4.40
C PHE A 110 5.81 8.17 3.20
N LEU A 111 5.22 8.88 2.27
CA LEU A 111 4.83 8.32 0.97
C LEU A 111 4.97 9.35 -0.14
N GLU A 112 5.05 8.86 -1.38
CA GLU A 112 4.87 9.64 -2.58
C GLU A 112 3.58 9.20 -3.27
N VAL A 113 2.83 10.17 -3.80
CA VAL A 113 1.60 9.92 -4.54
C VAL A 113 1.57 10.81 -5.78
N ARG A 114 1.07 10.28 -6.90
CA ARG A 114 0.89 11.09 -8.12
C ARG A 114 0.03 12.31 -7.82
N GLN A 115 0.46 13.46 -8.31
CA GLN A 115 -0.27 14.72 -8.12
C GLN A 115 -1.73 14.61 -8.59
N SER A 116 -1.98 13.88 -9.66
CA SER A 116 -3.32 13.67 -10.23
C SER A 116 -4.17 12.65 -9.47
N ASN A 117 -3.57 11.86 -8.57
CA ASN A 117 -4.30 10.83 -7.84
C ASN A 117 -5.07 11.43 -6.66
N LYS A 118 -6.15 12.15 -6.98
CA LYS A 118 -6.99 12.83 -5.99
C LYS A 118 -7.63 11.90 -4.97
N PRO A 119 -8.17 10.73 -5.33
CA PRO A 119 -8.74 9.80 -4.36
C PRO A 119 -7.74 9.35 -3.30
N ALA A 120 -6.52 8.99 -3.71
CA ALA A 120 -5.47 8.59 -2.78
C ALA A 120 -5.01 9.75 -1.90
N ARG A 121 -4.81 10.93 -2.46
CA ARG A 121 -4.44 12.13 -1.70
C ARG A 121 -5.50 12.47 -0.65
N SER A 122 -6.76 12.39 -1.00
CA SER A 122 -7.88 12.62 -0.07
C SER A 122 -7.90 11.58 1.06
N LEU A 123 -7.68 10.31 0.74
CA LEU A 123 -7.61 9.24 1.72
C LEU A 123 -6.48 9.48 2.72
N TYR A 124 -5.29 9.81 2.24
CA TYR A 124 -4.14 10.05 3.11
C TYR A 124 -4.36 11.26 4.00
N LYS A 125 -4.92 12.35 3.49
CA LYS A 125 -5.29 13.53 4.30
C LYS A 125 -6.30 13.18 5.38
N LYS A 126 -7.31 12.39 5.06
CA LYS A 126 -8.30 11.90 6.03
C LYS A 126 -7.64 11.12 7.17
N LEU A 127 -6.57 10.38 6.86
CA LEU A 127 -5.83 9.57 7.83
C LEU A 127 -4.70 10.33 8.53
N GLY A 128 -4.63 11.64 8.36
CA GLY A 128 -3.72 12.52 9.08
C GLY A 128 -2.42 12.85 8.35
N PHE A 129 -2.22 12.37 7.12
CA PHE A 129 -1.04 12.73 6.34
C PHE A 129 -1.09 14.19 5.90
N GLU A 130 0.05 14.86 5.98
CA GLU A 130 0.24 16.24 5.53
C GLU A 130 1.14 16.28 4.31
N GLU A 131 0.86 17.17 3.38
CA GLU A 131 1.73 17.40 2.22
C GLU A 131 2.98 18.18 2.66
N LEU A 132 4.16 17.63 2.35
CA LEU A 132 5.45 18.26 2.68
C LEU A 132 6.09 18.97 1.51
N GLY A 133 5.87 18.49 0.29
CA GLY A 133 6.54 19.01 -0.88
C GLY A 133 6.24 18.24 -2.14
N ILE A 134 6.96 18.57 -3.19
CA ILE A 134 6.79 18.01 -4.53
C ILE A 134 8.15 17.49 -5.01
N ARG A 135 8.15 16.26 -5.54
CA ARG A 135 9.27 15.74 -6.34
C ARG A 135 8.89 15.86 -7.81
N LYS A 136 9.51 16.79 -8.52
CA LYS A 136 9.21 17.02 -9.94
C LYS A 136 9.66 15.84 -10.79
N LYS A 137 8.80 15.43 -11.72
CA LYS A 137 9.07 14.37 -12.70
C LYS A 137 9.49 13.04 -12.06
N PHE A 138 8.95 12.75 -10.87
CA PHE A 138 9.27 11.53 -10.14
C PHE A 138 8.74 10.26 -10.82
N TYR A 139 7.52 10.33 -11.35
CA TYR A 139 6.90 9.22 -12.07
C TYR A 139 7.20 9.25 -13.55
N GLU A 140 7.25 8.07 -14.15
CA GLU A 140 7.35 7.86 -15.59
C GLU A 140 6.10 7.14 -16.10
N HIS A 141 5.79 7.25 -17.39
CA HIS A 141 4.70 6.57 -18.08
C HIS A 141 3.29 6.72 -17.43
N PRO A 142 2.73 7.93 -17.34
CA PRO A 142 3.24 9.21 -17.82
C PRO A 142 4.18 9.89 -16.83
N VAL A 143 4.97 10.83 -17.33
CA VAL A 143 5.78 11.70 -16.49
C VAL A 143 4.85 12.58 -15.67
N GLU A 144 5.04 12.56 -14.37
CA GLU A 144 4.21 13.32 -13.45
C GLU A 144 4.97 13.63 -12.17
N ASP A 145 4.64 14.75 -11.52
CA ASP A 145 5.18 15.11 -10.22
C ASP A 145 4.58 14.21 -9.12
N ALA A 146 5.36 13.94 -8.09
CA ALA A 146 4.90 13.30 -6.87
C ALA A 146 4.65 14.33 -5.78
N ILE A 147 3.58 14.14 -5.03
CA ILE A 147 3.37 14.84 -3.77
C ILE A 147 3.96 13.96 -2.66
N ILE A 148 4.81 14.55 -1.83
CA ILE A 148 5.39 13.89 -0.66
C ILE A 148 4.47 14.15 0.52
N MET A 149 4.05 13.10 1.20
CA MET A 149 3.18 13.20 2.37
C MET A 149 3.79 12.47 3.56
N LYS A 150 3.47 12.94 4.77
CA LYS A 150 3.96 12.39 6.03
C LYS A 150 2.87 12.35 7.09
N VAL A 151 2.90 11.33 7.93
CA VAL A 151 2.11 11.26 9.16
C VAL A 151 2.99 10.83 10.32
N GLY A 152 2.79 11.46 11.50
CA GLY A 152 3.34 10.98 12.77
C GLY A 152 2.49 9.85 13.35
N ILE A 153 3.14 8.87 13.95
CA ILE A 153 2.46 7.70 14.51
C ILE A 153 2.86 7.41 15.96
#